data_7932ee2a68cf45292b170e37f1b04081
#
_entry.id   7932ee2a68cf45292b170e37f1b04081
#
_cell.length_a   1.000
_cell.length_b   1.000
_cell.length_c   1.000
_cell.angle_alpha   90.00
_cell.angle_beta   90.00
_cell.angle_gamma   90.00
#
_symmetry.space_group_name_H-M   'P 1'
#
loop_
_entity.id
_entity.type
_entity.pdbx_description
1 polymer ?
#
loop_
_entity_poly.entity_id
_entity_poly.type
_entity_poly.pdbx_seq_one_letter_code
_entity_poly.pdbx_strand_id
1 'polypeptide(L)'
;MIVQLIENIYQFLWGEWIHVPLPGGGSLGLSLLIILLLPAGIVFTIKTKFLPIRLFPDMLKALTGNNKNGKEEKSSLSSLQTLIVSTATRVGMGNLTGVVAAISAGGAGAVFWMWITALLGSSTAFIEATLAQLHKEKDPLYGGYRGGPAYYIHHFMEERQGKKKKHTLIAVLFAISGLICWCGISQVVSNSVAESFHNAFHIPTLYTTIVLVIVAAVIVLRKNATVKVLDIVVPIMAVIYFGITIFVILTNLPSIPGVFARIFKEAFGIRQVAAGGFGAVLMNGVKRGLFSNEAGSGSAPCAAAAADCERPAQMGLVQALGVFIDTIVICSCTAMLMLLAPQNLTDGLTGMNLLQTAMNYHLGGFGVVFIAVILWMFSFSTFLGILFYARSNVAYLFGDKWGWQTAYKVLALVMLFIGGIQTYTFVWDLGDVGIGLMTIFNIFILYAMSGQAIKELKNYEETKKKPIEERAYALQKDE
;
A
#
# COMPACT_ATOMS: atom_id res chain seq x y z
N MET A 1 -12.37 -22.06 15.88
CA MET A 1 -11.74 -21.18 16.88
C MET A 1 -10.89 -20.07 16.23
N ILE A 2 -9.84 -20.39 15.42
CA ILE A 2 -9.00 -19.35 14.77
C ILE A 2 -9.81 -18.51 13.77
N VAL A 3 -10.60 -19.12 12.90
CA VAL A 3 -11.45 -18.42 11.92
C VAL A 3 -12.42 -17.46 12.64
N GLN A 4 -13.09 -17.93 13.69
CA GLN A 4 -14.00 -17.11 14.50
C GLN A 4 -13.29 -15.93 15.19
N LEU A 5 -12.03 -16.13 15.62
CA LEU A 5 -11.23 -15.05 16.20
C LEU A 5 -10.91 -13.98 15.15
N ILE A 6 -10.51 -14.39 13.95
CA ILE A 6 -10.23 -13.47 12.82
C ILE A 6 -11.50 -12.69 12.47
N GLU A 7 -12.63 -13.37 12.37
CA GLU A 7 -13.92 -12.77 12.03
C GLU A 7 -14.37 -11.76 13.12
N ASN A 8 -14.20 -12.08 14.39
CA ASN A 8 -14.51 -11.16 15.50
C ASN A 8 -13.60 -9.91 15.46
N ILE A 9 -12.30 -10.07 15.20
CA ILE A 9 -11.37 -8.94 15.06
C ILE A 9 -11.70 -8.14 13.80
N TYR A 10 -12.04 -8.80 12.70
CA TYR A 10 -12.48 -8.13 11.48
C TYR A 10 -13.71 -7.26 11.73
N GLN A 11 -14.74 -7.79 12.40
CA GLN A 11 -15.95 -7.05 12.76
C GLN A 11 -15.65 -5.89 13.71
N PHE A 12 -14.71 -6.06 14.65
CA PHE A 12 -14.26 -4.96 15.51
C PHE A 12 -13.61 -3.82 14.70
N LEU A 13 -12.80 -4.12 13.69
CA LEU A 13 -12.04 -3.14 12.93
C LEU A 13 -12.87 -2.49 11.82
N TRP A 14 -13.60 -3.32 11.06
CA TRP A 14 -14.30 -2.96 9.84
C TRP A 14 -15.82 -3.04 9.93
N GLY A 15 -16.36 -3.58 11.03
CA GLY A 15 -17.81 -3.57 11.31
C GLY A 15 -18.32 -2.15 11.56
N GLU A 16 -19.63 -1.96 11.42
CA GLU A 16 -20.26 -0.67 11.59
C GLU A 16 -20.44 -0.35 13.08
N TRP A 17 -19.70 0.65 13.57
CA TRP A 17 -19.73 1.11 14.96
C TRP A 17 -20.72 2.24 15.19
N ILE A 18 -20.84 3.14 14.24
CA ILE A 18 -21.68 4.33 14.30
C ILE A 18 -22.59 4.35 13.09
N HIS A 19 -23.86 4.54 13.31
CA HIS A 19 -24.86 4.72 12.26
C HIS A 19 -25.28 6.21 12.22
N VAL A 20 -24.89 6.90 11.17
CA VAL A 20 -25.26 8.30 10.93
C VAL A 20 -26.52 8.31 10.06
N PRO A 21 -27.67 8.83 10.57
CA PRO A 21 -28.88 8.92 9.76
C PRO A 21 -28.68 9.85 8.57
N LEU A 22 -29.14 9.42 7.39
CA LEU A 22 -29.03 10.20 6.16
C LEU A 22 -30.32 10.96 5.84
N PRO A 23 -30.24 12.20 5.31
CA PRO A 23 -31.40 12.92 4.79
C PRO A 23 -32.02 12.11 3.63
N GLY A 24 -33.26 11.66 3.80
CA GLY A 24 -33.94 10.82 2.80
C GLY A 24 -34.16 9.36 3.20
N GLY A 25 -33.77 8.98 4.42
CA GLY A 25 -33.92 7.63 4.96
C GLY A 25 -32.68 6.77 4.76
N GLY A 26 -32.50 5.79 5.65
CA GLY A 26 -31.30 4.96 5.72
C GLY A 26 -30.25 5.51 6.69
N SER A 27 -29.18 4.75 6.91
CA SER A 27 -28.06 5.14 7.77
C SER A 27 -26.73 4.84 7.11
N LEU A 28 -25.75 5.70 7.38
CA LEU A 28 -24.35 5.48 7.01
C LEU A 28 -23.65 4.74 8.16
N GLY A 29 -23.29 3.48 7.94
CA GLY A 29 -22.45 2.72 8.85
C GLY A 29 -20.98 3.15 8.72
N LEU A 30 -20.36 3.55 9.83
CA LEU A 30 -18.95 3.91 9.89
C LEU A 30 -18.18 2.90 10.73
N SER A 31 -17.15 2.31 10.15
CA SER A 31 -16.23 1.44 10.88
C SER A 31 -15.22 2.24 11.70
N LEU A 32 -14.64 1.58 12.71
CA LEU A 32 -13.58 2.18 13.53
C LEU A 32 -12.44 2.76 12.68
N LEU A 33 -11.99 2.02 11.67
CA LEU A 33 -10.88 2.47 10.83
C LEU A 33 -11.24 3.65 9.93
N ILE A 34 -12.46 3.75 9.42
CA ILE A 34 -12.92 4.94 8.69
C ILE A 34 -12.90 6.17 9.59
N ILE A 35 -13.42 6.01 10.84
CA ILE A 35 -13.45 7.08 11.85
C ILE A 35 -12.04 7.55 12.23
N LEU A 36 -11.04 6.68 12.18
CA LEU A 36 -9.65 7.04 12.48
C LEU A 36 -8.92 7.63 11.26
N LEU A 37 -9.04 7.00 10.10
CA LEU A 37 -8.23 7.33 8.92
C LEU A 37 -8.67 8.62 8.21
N LEU A 38 -9.97 8.81 7.97
CA LEU A 38 -10.44 9.98 7.25
C LEU A 38 -10.17 11.28 8.02
N PRO A 39 -10.49 11.40 9.31
CA PRO A 39 -10.13 12.59 10.09
C PRO A 39 -8.61 12.80 10.18
N ALA A 40 -7.82 11.72 10.33
CA ALA A 40 -6.36 11.83 10.35
C ALA A 40 -5.83 12.41 9.03
N GLY A 41 -6.27 11.87 7.90
CA GLY A 41 -5.89 12.36 6.58
C GLY A 41 -6.27 13.83 6.39
N ILE A 42 -7.47 14.24 6.82
CA ILE A 42 -7.92 15.64 6.78
C ILE A 42 -7.01 16.53 7.64
N VAL A 43 -6.78 16.15 8.89
CA VAL A 43 -5.94 16.92 9.83
C VAL A 43 -4.52 17.05 9.29
N PHE A 44 -3.93 15.98 8.79
CA PHE A 44 -2.57 16.02 8.23
C PHE A 44 -2.51 16.81 6.94
N THR A 45 -3.53 16.75 6.08
CA THR A 45 -3.61 17.57 4.87
C THR A 45 -3.67 19.06 5.21
N ILE A 46 -4.48 19.45 6.21
CA ILE A 46 -4.55 20.84 6.68
C ILE A 46 -3.22 21.27 7.31
N LYS A 47 -2.65 20.46 8.22
CA LYS A 47 -1.37 20.77 8.89
C LYS A 47 -0.20 20.91 7.92
N THR A 48 -0.17 20.14 6.85
CA THR A 48 0.85 20.20 5.79
C THR A 48 0.50 21.23 4.70
N LYS A 49 -0.58 22.00 4.87
CA LYS A 49 -1.06 23.04 3.93
C LYS A 49 -1.29 22.49 2.54
N PHE A 50 -2.09 21.41 2.43
CA PHE A 50 -2.44 20.75 1.16
C PHE A 50 -1.19 20.32 0.36
N LEU A 51 -0.23 19.70 1.05
CA LEU A 51 1.06 19.25 0.50
C LEU A 51 0.92 18.51 -0.86
N PRO A 52 -0.02 17.56 -1.06
CA PRO A 52 -0.10 16.81 -2.32
C PRO A 52 -0.32 17.69 -3.55
N ILE A 53 -0.97 18.83 -3.38
CA ILE A 53 -1.22 19.79 -4.47
C ILE A 53 -0.07 20.80 -4.56
N ARG A 54 0.27 21.41 -3.44
CA ARG A 54 1.21 22.53 -3.36
C ARG A 54 2.66 22.14 -3.68
N LEU A 55 3.08 20.96 -3.26
CA LEU A 55 4.45 20.46 -3.43
C LEU A 55 4.57 19.34 -4.47
N PHE A 56 3.58 19.19 -5.34
CA PHE A 56 3.63 18.18 -6.40
C PHE A 56 4.90 18.28 -7.28
N PRO A 57 5.33 19.48 -7.73
CA PRO A 57 6.59 19.62 -8.46
C PRO A 57 7.81 19.21 -7.64
N ASP A 58 7.78 19.41 -6.32
CA ASP A 58 8.88 19.01 -5.43
C ASP A 58 8.93 17.50 -5.22
N MET A 59 7.77 16.84 -5.20
CA MET A 59 7.69 15.37 -5.17
C MET A 59 8.40 14.75 -6.38
N LEU A 60 8.20 15.32 -7.58
CA LEU A 60 8.87 14.85 -8.79
C LEU A 60 10.39 15.13 -8.73
N LYS A 61 10.79 16.29 -8.22
CA LYS A 61 12.21 16.63 -8.05
C LYS A 61 12.91 15.75 -7.03
N ALA A 62 12.21 15.32 -5.97
CA ALA A 62 12.77 14.44 -4.95
C ALA A 62 13.18 13.06 -5.49
N LEU A 63 12.60 12.62 -6.63
CA LEU A 63 13.02 11.38 -7.32
C LEU A 63 14.38 11.49 -7.97
N THR A 64 14.71 12.67 -8.49
CA THR A 64 15.94 12.92 -9.26
C THR A 64 17.06 13.50 -8.40
N GLY A 65 16.82 13.68 -7.09
CA GLY A 65 17.80 14.17 -6.12
C GLY A 65 18.98 13.22 -6.05
N ASN A 66 20.05 13.55 -6.76
CA ASN A 66 21.33 12.88 -6.64
C ASN A 66 21.94 13.25 -5.29
N ASN A 67 22.40 12.27 -4.55
CA ASN A 67 23.38 12.44 -3.48
C ASN A 67 24.67 13.03 -4.09
N LYS A 68 24.77 14.37 -4.17
CA LYS A 68 25.94 15.06 -4.74
C LYS A 68 27.21 14.92 -3.89
N ASN A 69 27.07 14.38 -2.69
CA ASN A 69 28.18 14.32 -1.72
C ASN A 69 29.06 13.07 -1.81
N GLY A 70 28.91 12.20 -2.82
CA GLY A 70 29.92 11.19 -3.17
C GLY A 70 30.23 10.09 -2.13
N LYS A 71 29.57 10.10 -0.97
CA LYS A 71 29.70 9.07 0.08
C LYS A 71 28.41 8.29 0.20
N GLU A 72 28.01 7.60 -0.86
CA GLU A 72 26.95 6.59 -0.71
C GLU A 72 27.52 5.44 0.15
N GLU A 73 26.89 5.16 1.28
CA GLU A 73 27.09 3.83 1.90
C GLU A 73 26.61 2.81 0.87
N LYS A 74 27.51 1.97 0.39
CA LYS A 74 27.29 0.99 -0.71
C LYS A 74 26.07 0.05 -0.52
N SER A 75 25.39 0.12 0.59
CA SER A 75 24.27 -0.72 1.00
C SER A 75 22.96 0.03 1.25
N SER A 76 22.93 1.37 1.19
CA SER A 76 21.71 2.17 1.32
C SER A 76 20.96 2.29 -0.02
N LEU A 77 19.64 2.50 0.05
CA LEU A 77 18.79 2.69 -1.13
C LEU A 77 18.80 4.15 -1.58
N SER A 78 18.86 4.40 -2.88
CA SER A 78 18.58 5.74 -3.44
C SER A 78 17.10 6.10 -3.31
N SER A 79 16.76 7.40 -3.46
CA SER A 79 15.35 7.85 -3.46
C SER A 79 14.51 7.12 -4.50
N LEU A 80 15.05 6.89 -5.69
CA LEU A 80 14.37 6.15 -6.76
C LEU A 80 14.21 4.67 -6.41
N GLN A 81 15.25 4.01 -5.92
CA GLN A 81 15.16 2.62 -5.47
C GLN A 81 14.17 2.45 -4.32
N THR A 82 14.11 3.40 -3.40
CA THR A 82 13.13 3.38 -2.31
C THR A 82 11.71 3.56 -2.82
N LEU A 83 11.51 4.44 -3.81
CA LEU A 83 10.21 4.52 -4.49
C LEU A 83 9.88 3.20 -5.19
N ILE A 84 10.81 2.60 -5.93
CA ILE A 84 10.59 1.30 -6.61
C ILE A 84 10.22 0.22 -5.60
N VAL A 85 10.93 0.11 -4.48
CA VAL A 85 10.63 -0.90 -3.44
C VAL A 85 9.28 -0.63 -2.78
N SER A 86 8.96 0.61 -2.41
CA SER A 86 7.65 0.94 -1.85
C SER A 86 6.53 0.89 -2.89
N THR A 87 6.84 1.18 -4.15
CA THR A 87 5.91 1.05 -5.27
C THR A 87 5.68 -0.43 -5.62
N ALA A 88 6.65 -1.30 -5.42
CA ALA A 88 6.51 -2.74 -5.67
C ALA A 88 5.45 -3.41 -4.79
N THR A 89 5.21 -2.89 -3.58
CA THR A 89 4.13 -3.35 -2.71
C THR A 89 2.82 -2.64 -3.03
N ARG A 90 2.87 -1.34 -3.23
CA ARG A 90 1.71 -0.50 -3.58
C ARG A 90 1.23 -0.78 -5.00
N VAL A 91 2.07 -0.54 -6.02
CA VAL A 91 1.78 -0.92 -7.42
C VAL A 91 2.02 -2.43 -7.55
N GLY A 92 1.15 -3.16 -6.95
CA GLY A 92 1.21 -4.59 -6.85
C GLY A 92 -0.18 -5.20 -7.06
N MET A 93 -0.40 -6.32 -6.42
CA MET A 93 -1.68 -7.01 -6.51
C MET A 93 -2.84 -6.13 -6.03
N GLY A 94 -2.64 -5.21 -5.07
CA GLY A 94 -3.67 -4.31 -4.56
C GLY A 94 -4.33 -3.44 -5.63
N ASN A 95 -3.58 -3.02 -6.64
CA ASN A 95 -4.09 -2.23 -7.76
C ASN A 95 -4.95 -3.02 -8.75
N LEU A 96 -4.79 -4.33 -8.80
CA LEU A 96 -5.63 -5.21 -9.61
C LEU A 96 -6.75 -5.79 -8.74
N THR A 97 -6.41 -6.70 -7.84
CA THR A 97 -7.38 -7.43 -7.02
C THR A 97 -8.12 -6.54 -6.02
N GLY A 98 -7.45 -5.52 -5.46
CA GLY A 98 -8.07 -4.56 -4.56
C GLY A 98 -9.12 -3.70 -5.25
N VAL A 99 -8.84 -3.21 -6.48
CA VAL A 99 -9.81 -2.44 -7.27
C VAL A 99 -10.97 -3.32 -7.73
N VAL A 100 -10.68 -4.57 -8.13
CA VAL A 100 -11.73 -5.57 -8.41
C VAL A 100 -12.63 -5.76 -7.20
N ALA A 101 -12.06 -5.97 -6.01
CA ALA A 101 -12.82 -6.13 -4.77
C ALA A 101 -13.62 -4.86 -4.41
N ALA A 102 -13.08 -3.66 -4.66
CA ALA A 102 -13.78 -2.40 -4.44
C ALA A 102 -15.00 -2.28 -5.34
N ILE A 103 -14.85 -2.55 -6.65
CA ILE A 103 -15.93 -2.42 -7.63
C ILE A 103 -16.98 -3.51 -7.46
N SER A 104 -16.58 -4.76 -7.20
CA SER A 104 -17.53 -5.86 -7.02
C SER A 104 -18.40 -5.70 -5.77
N ALA A 105 -17.85 -5.15 -4.68
CA ALA A 105 -18.57 -4.99 -3.42
C ALA A 105 -19.19 -3.60 -3.21
N GLY A 106 -18.61 -2.55 -3.81
CA GLY A 106 -19.03 -1.15 -3.63
C GLY A 106 -19.49 -0.47 -4.92
N GLY A 107 -19.50 -1.14 -6.07
CA GLY A 107 -19.82 -0.54 -7.37
C GLY A 107 -18.77 0.45 -7.86
N ALA A 108 -19.07 1.14 -8.97
CA ALA A 108 -18.15 2.13 -9.55
C ALA A 108 -17.84 3.29 -8.59
N GLY A 109 -18.78 3.66 -7.72
CA GLY A 109 -18.60 4.73 -6.75
C GLY A 109 -17.48 4.51 -5.74
N ALA A 110 -17.11 3.25 -5.47
CA ALA A 110 -15.97 2.93 -4.59
C ALA A 110 -14.65 3.53 -5.11
N VAL A 111 -14.50 3.66 -6.43
CA VAL A 111 -13.31 4.27 -7.07
C VAL A 111 -13.15 5.73 -6.64
N PHE A 112 -14.23 6.49 -6.55
CA PHE A 112 -14.19 7.88 -6.05
C PHE A 112 -13.63 7.93 -4.62
N TRP A 113 -14.08 7.06 -3.74
CA TRP A 113 -13.62 7.03 -2.35
C TRP A 113 -12.18 6.53 -2.22
N MET A 114 -11.71 5.67 -3.14
CA MET A 114 -10.28 5.35 -3.26
C MET A 114 -9.47 6.60 -3.61
N TRP A 115 -9.94 7.45 -4.54
CA TRP A 115 -9.26 8.72 -4.86
C TRP A 115 -9.19 9.67 -3.67
N ILE A 116 -10.30 9.82 -2.93
CA ILE A 116 -10.32 10.63 -1.69
C ILE A 116 -9.31 10.09 -0.67
N THR A 117 -9.28 8.77 -0.47
CA THR A 117 -8.32 8.11 0.43
C THR A 117 -6.88 8.38 0.00
N ALA A 118 -6.58 8.39 -1.29
CA ALA A 118 -5.24 8.68 -1.80
C ALA A 118 -4.83 10.15 -1.60
N LEU A 119 -5.73 11.10 -1.90
CA LEU A 119 -5.45 12.52 -1.72
C LEU A 119 -5.16 12.86 -0.25
N LEU A 120 -5.98 12.35 0.67
CA LEU A 120 -5.79 12.52 2.10
C LEU A 120 -4.59 11.70 2.60
N GLY A 121 -4.47 10.47 2.13
CA GLY A 121 -3.40 9.55 2.48
C GLY A 121 -2.01 10.02 2.07
N SER A 122 -1.88 10.80 0.99
CA SER A 122 -0.58 11.35 0.57
C SER A 122 0.06 12.21 1.67
N SER A 123 -0.73 13.02 2.38
CA SER A 123 -0.24 13.81 3.52
C SER A 123 0.14 12.92 4.72
N THR A 124 -0.62 11.85 4.94
CA THR A 124 -0.32 10.86 5.97
C THR A 124 0.99 10.13 5.66
N ALA A 125 1.15 9.65 4.43
CA ALA A 125 2.37 8.97 3.97
C ALA A 125 3.61 9.88 4.06
N PHE A 126 3.46 11.19 3.81
CA PHE A 126 4.52 12.16 4.03
C PHE A 126 5.00 12.15 5.49
N ILE A 127 4.06 12.24 6.45
CA ILE A 127 4.38 12.25 7.88
C ILE A 127 5.03 10.95 8.29
N GLU A 128 4.47 9.81 7.92
CA GLU A 128 4.98 8.48 8.23
C GLU A 128 6.43 8.30 7.77
N ALA A 129 6.70 8.63 6.51
CA ALA A 129 8.01 8.43 5.91
C ALA A 129 9.06 9.42 6.47
N THR A 130 8.65 10.65 6.76
CA THR A 130 9.53 11.64 7.41
C THR A 130 9.91 11.17 8.81
N LEU A 131 8.95 10.67 9.61
CA LEU A 131 9.23 10.10 10.93
C LEU A 131 10.12 8.87 10.86
N ALA A 132 9.90 8.00 9.86
CA ALA A 132 10.73 6.82 9.66
C ALA A 132 12.19 7.18 9.37
N GLN A 133 12.42 8.25 8.63
CA GLN A 133 13.77 8.77 8.36
C GLN A 133 14.41 9.44 9.59
N LEU A 134 13.62 10.18 10.39
CA LEU A 134 14.12 10.82 11.63
C LEU A 134 14.53 9.80 12.70
N HIS A 135 13.91 8.62 12.70
CA HIS A 135 14.11 7.59 13.71
C HIS A 135 14.71 6.30 13.15
N LYS A 136 15.40 6.36 12.00
CA LYS A 136 16.07 5.19 11.40
C LYS A 136 17.33 4.80 12.16
N GLU A 137 17.67 3.54 12.09
CA GLU A 137 18.87 2.97 12.69
C GLU A 137 19.71 2.27 11.62
N LYS A 138 21.00 2.05 11.90
CA LYS A 138 21.87 1.22 11.04
C LYS A 138 21.40 -0.23 11.07
N ASP A 139 21.41 -0.88 9.89
CA ASP A 139 21.06 -2.30 9.75
C ASP A 139 22.34 -3.16 9.71
N PRO A 140 22.67 -3.87 10.81
CA PRO A 140 23.91 -4.65 10.85
C PRO A 140 23.88 -5.93 10.00
N LEU A 141 22.67 -6.41 9.59
CA LEU A 141 22.53 -7.63 8.79
C LEU A 141 22.59 -7.38 7.29
N TYR A 142 21.84 -6.35 6.83
CA TYR A 142 21.70 -6.05 5.41
C TYR A 142 22.59 -4.89 4.98
N GLY A 143 23.11 -4.12 5.94
CA GLY A 143 23.81 -2.86 5.71
C GLY A 143 22.84 -1.71 5.43
N GLY A 144 23.33 -0.46 5.39
CA GLY A 144 22.52 0.73 5.26
C GLY A 144 21.64 0.98 6.48
N TYR A 145 20.37 1.30 6.26
CA TYR A 145 19.45 1.70 7.33
C TYR A 145 18.20 0.80 7.38
N ARG A 146 17.58 0.77 8.55
CA ARG A 146 16.29 0.16 8.83
C ARG A 146 15.48 1.07 9.76
N GLY A 147 14.19 0.86 9.81
CA GLY A 147 13.29 1.64 10.67
C GLY A 147 11.83 1.34 10.36
N GLY A 148 11.00 2.34 10.52
CA GLY A 148 9.55 2.25 10.36
C GLY A 148 8.84 2.41 11.69
N PRO A 149 7.52 2.13 11.77
CA PRO A 149 6.73 2.44 12.96
C PRO A 149 7.21 1.77 14.24
N ALA A 150 7.67 0.51 14.19
CA ALA A 150 8.19 -0.15 15.38
C ALA A 150 9.32 0.67 16.06
N TYR A 151 10.15 1.35 15.27
CA TYR A 151 11.28 2.15 15.74
C TYR A 151 10.84 3.53 16.23
N TYR A 152 10.08 4.32 15.45
CA TYR A 152 9.67 5.62 15.91
C TYR A 152 8.64 5.56 17.07
N ILE A 153 7.77 4.54 17.12
CA ILE A 153 6.90 4.28 18.27
C ILE A 153 7.74 3.97 19.52
N HIS A 154 8.78 3.15 19.34
CA HIS A 154 9.70 2.79 20.42
C HIS A 154 10.38 4.03 21.01
N HIS A 155 11.02 4.85 20.16
CA HIS A 155 11.70 6.08 20.59
C HIS A 155 10.73 7.06 21.24
N PHE A 156 9.54 7.25 20.67
CA PHE A 156 8.51 8.10 21.28
C PHE A 156 8.10 7.63 22.69
N MET A 157 7.93 6.33 22.86
CA MET A 157 7.54 5.79 24.17
C MET A 157 8.67 5.87 25.20
N GLU A 158 9.92 5.70 24.77
CA GLU A 158 11.10 5.91 25.65
C GLU A 158 11.20 7.36 26.09
N GLU A 159 11.11 8.31 25.15
CA GLU A 159 11.16 9.74 25.43
C GLU A 159 10.06 10.15 26.41
N ARG A 160 8.82 9.69 26.19
CA ARG A 160 7.68 9.99 27.07
C ARG A 160 7.80 9.39 28.46
N GLN A 161 8.41 8.20 28.60
CA GLN A 161 8.56 7.50 29.87
C GLN A 161 9.86 7.90 30.61
N GLY A 162 10.78 8.60 29.96
CA GLY A 162 12.09 8.97 30.50
C GLY A 162 12.99 7.77 30.85
N LYS A 163 12.74 6.61 30.26
CA LYS A 163 13.45 5.35 30.55
C LYS A 163 13.75 4.59 29.27
N LYS A 164 15.01 4.20 29.09
CA LYS A 164 15.41 3.29 28.01
C LYS A 164 14.86 1.89 28.29
N LYS A 165 14.29 1.24 27.27
CA LYS A 165 13.75 -0.11 27.32
C LYS A 165 14.26 -0.89 26.14
N LYS A 166 14.40 -2.21 26.28
CA LYS A 166 14.73 -3.07 25.14
C LYS A 166 13.61 -3.08 24.11
N HIS A 167 12.36 -3.10 24.58
CA HIS A 167 11.13 -3.10 23.76
C HIS A 167 10.03 -2.32 24.49
N THR A 168 9.20 -1.61 23.74
CA THR A 168 7.98 -0.97 24.27
C THR A 168 6.75 -1.70 23.77
N LEU A 169 5.73 -1.82 24.61
CA LEU A 169 4.54 -2.67 24.33
C LEU A 169 3.87 -2.30 23.00
N ILE A 170 3.62 -1.02 22.76
CA ILE A 170 2.92 -0.57 21.53
C ILE A 170 3.75 -0.88 20.29
N ALA A 171 5.07 -0.70 20.33
CA ALA A 171 5.94 -1.04 19.22
C ALA A 171 6.01 -2.56 18.95
N VAL A 172 5.98 -3.38 20.01
CA VAL A 172 5.89 -4.85 19.89
C VAL A 172 4.57 -5.25 19.24
N LEU A 173 3.45 -4.68 19.71
CA LEU A 173 2.12 -4.96 19.13
C LEU A 173 2.05 -4.54 17.66
N PHE A 174 2.58 -3.36 17.31
CA PHE A 174 2.69 -2.95 15.91
C PHE A 174 3.52 -3.95 15.08
N ALA A 175 4.71 -4.32 15.57
CA ALA A 175 5.60 -5.23 14.84
C ALA A 175 4.95 -6.61 14.61
N ILE A 176 4.29 -7.16 15.61
CA ILE A 176 3.54 -8.43 15.50
C ILE A 176 2.39 -8.29 14.49
N SER A 177 1.61 -7.20 14.59
CA SER A 177 0.49 -6.94 13.66
C SER A 177 0.97 -6.86 12.22
N GLY A 178 2.14 -6.25 11.97
CA GLY A 178 2.77 -6.20 10.66
C GLY A 178 3.16 -7.58 10.13
N LEU A 179 3.76 -8.41 10.96
CA LEU A 179 4.13 -9.78 10.56
C LEU A 179 2.89 -10.63 10.24
N ILE A 180 1.80 -10.48 11.00
CA ILE A 180 0.52 -11.15 10.73
C ILE A 180 -0.09 -10.62 9.43
N CYS A 181 -0.10 -9.30 9.22
CA CYS A 181 -0.59 -8.66 8.01
C CYS A 181 0.07 -9.22 6.77
N TRP A 182 1.39 -9.28 6.74
CA TRP A 182 2.13 -9.74 5.57
C TRP A 182 2.02 -11.25 5.35
N CYS A 183 1.72 -12.04 6.39
CA CYS A 183 1.27 -13.44 6.24
C CYS A 183 -0.08 -13.50 5.51
N GLY A 184 -1.04 -12.64 5.88
CA GLY A 184 -2.34 -12.54 5.20
C GLY A 184 -2.19 -12.10 3.73
N ILE A 185 -1.41 -11.04 3.48
CA ILE A 185 -1.13 -10.56 2.11
C ILE A 185 -0.46 -11.66 1.27
N SER A 186 0.45 -12.45 1.84
CA SER A 186 1.06 -13.59 1.12
C SER A 186 0.01 -14.60 0.66
N GLN A 187 -1.04 -14.83 1.44
CA GLN A 187 -2.16 -15.71 1.05
C GLN A 187 -2.99 -15.09 -0.08
N VAL A 188 -3.33 -13.80 0.00
CA VAL A 188 -4.08 -13.11 -1.06
C VAL A 188 -3.31 -13.13 -2.38
N VAL A 189 -1.98 -12.96 -2.34
CA VAL A 189 -1.08 -13.05 -3.50
C VAL A 189 -1.26 -14.37 -4.24
N SER A 190 -1.10 -15.49 -3.56
CA SER A 190 -1.18 -16.80 -4.21
C SER A 190 -2.59 -17.18 -4.63
N ASN A 191 -3.60 -16.81 -3.83
CA ASN A 191 -5.00 -17.05 -4.15
C ASN A 191 -5.40 -16.40 -5.48
N SER A 192 -5.12 -15.11 -5.61
CA SER A 192 -5.47 -14.33 -6.81
C SER A 192 -4.72 -14.81 -8.07
N VAL A 193 -3.43 -15.15 -7.93
CA VAL A 193 -2.64 -15.70 -9.04
C VAL A 193 -3.17 -17.07 -9.47
N ALA A 194 -3.46 -17.95 -8.51
CA ALA A 194 -3.97 -19.28 -8.80
C ALA A 194 -5.33 -19.24 -9.51
N GLU A 195 -6.25 -18.38 -9.05
CA GLU A 195 -7.54 -18.14 -9.70
C GLU A 195 -7.36 -17.63 -11.14
N SER A 196 -6.51 -16.62 -11.34
CA SER A 196 -6.29 -15.99 -12.64
C SER A 196 -5.68 -16.96 -13.67
N PHE A 197 -4.74 -17.82 -13.24
CA PHE A 197 -4.16 -18.86 -14.10
C PHE A 197 -5.14 -19.99 -14.40
N HIS A 198 -5.96 -20.34 -13.41
CA HIS A 198 -7.04 -21.31 -13.65
C HIS A 198 -8.01 -20.80 -14.73
N ASN A 199 -8.41 -19.55 -14.66
CA ASN A 199 -9.31 -18.93 -15.65
C ASN A 199 -8.67 -18.83 -17.03
N ALA A 200 -7.39 -18.49 -17.13
CA ALA A 200 -6.70 -18.26 -18.40
C ALA A 200 -6.25 -19.55 -19.11
N PHE A 201 -5.80 -20.54 -18.35
CA PHE A 201 -5.10 -21.72 -18.88
C PHE A 201 -5.73 -23.04 -18.44
N HIS A 202 -6.81 -23.00 -17.63
CA HIS A 202 -7.44 -24.18 -17.02
C HIS A 202 -6.49 -25.06 -16.19
N ILE A 203 -5.41 -24.43 -15.68
CA ILE A 203 -4.44 -25.10 -14.79
C ILE A 203 -5.06 -25.20 -13.39
N PRO A 204 -5.08 -26.38 -12.75
CA PRO A 204 -5.53 -26.51 -11.38
C PRO A 204 -4.72 -25.57 -10.44
N THR A 205 -5.41 -24.88 -9.53
CA THR A 205 -4.83 -23.88 -8.61
C THR A 205 -3.62 -24.40 -7.84
N LEU A 206 -3.63 -25.69 -7.46
CA LEU A 206 -2.52 -26.33 -6.74
C LEU A 206 -1.20 -26.28 -7.53
N TYR A 207 -1.21 -26.55 -8.84
CA TYR A 207 0.02 -26.56 -9.64
C TYR A 207 0.58 -25.15 -9.82
N THR A 208 -0.27 -24.16 -10.06
CA THR A 208 0.11 -22.75 -10.12
C THR A 208 0.73 -22.32 -8.80
N THR A 209 0.13 -22.71 -7.68
CA THR A 209 0.61 -22.40 -6.33
C THR A 209 1.99 -23.02 -6.07
N ILE A 210 2.20 -24.29 -6.40
CA ILE A 210 3.48 -24.96 -6.25
C ILE A 210 4.58 -24.24 -7.05
N VAL A 211 4.32 -23.93 -8.31
CA VAL A 211 5.28 -23.21 -9.18
C VAL A 211 5.60 -21.84 -8.59
N LEU A 212 4.58 -21.08 -8.15
CA LEU A 212 4.76 -19.77 -7.53
C LEU A 212 5.64 -19.85 -6.29
N VAL A 213 5.40 -20.83 -5.41
CA VAL A 213 6.17 -21.03 -4.16
C VAL A 213 7.62 -21.41 -4.48
N ILE A 214 7.85 -22.28 -5.46
CA ILE A 214 9.22 -22.68 -5.85
C ILE A 214 9.99 -21.45 -6.39
N VAL A 215 9.40 -20.69 -7.29
CA VAL A 215 10.03 -19.47 -7.85
C VAL A 215 10.32 -18.46 -6.74
N ALA A 216 9.35 -18.25 -5.85
CA ALA A 216 9.51 -17.35 -4.69
C ALA A 216 10.64 -17.83 -3.78
N ALA A 217 10.70 -19.12 -3.44
CA ALA A 217 11.73 -19.70 -2.56
C ALA A 217 13.16 -19.52 -3.11
N VAL A 218 13.35 -19.77 -4.41
CA VAL A 218 14.67 -19.60 -5.08
C VAL A 218 15.21 -18.18 -4.94
N ILE A 219 14.33 -17.17 -4.96
CA ILE A 219 14.74 -15.75 -4.87
C ILE A 219 14.83 -15.31 -3.42
N VAL A 220 13.80 -15.56 -2.62
CA VAL A 220 13.65 -15.03 -1.26
C VAL A 220 14.70 -15.60 -0.30
N LEU A 221 15.10 -16.87 -0.46
CA LEU A 221 16.11 -17.47 0.40
C LEU A 221 17.54 -16.96 0.12
N ARG A 222 17.75 -16.24 -0.99
CA ARG A 222 19.02 -15.54 -1.25
C ARG A 222 19.08 -14.21 -0.49
N LYS A 223 20.25 -13.84 0.03
CA LYS A 223 20.42 -12.70 0.96
C LYS A 223 20.00 -11.34 0.39
N ASN A 224 20.33 -11.02 -0.86
CA ASN A 224 20.15 -9.68 -1.43
C ASN A 224 19.46 -9.69 -2.81
N ALA A 225 18.73 -10.75 -3.13
CA ALA A 225 18.10 -10.87 -4.45
C ALA A 225 16.83 -10.00 -4.60
N THR A 226 16.14 -9.73 -3.49
CA THR A 226 14.82 -9.09 -3.50
C THR A 226 14.83 -7.73 -4.20
N VAL A 227 15.69 -6.79 -3.78
CA VAL A 227 15.73 -5.44 -4.34
C VAL A 227 16.12 -5.46 -5.81
N LYS A 228 17.15 -6.26 -6.19
CA LYS A 228 17.59 -6.36 -7.59
C LYS A 228 16.50 -6.87 -8.54
N VAL A 229 15.69 -7.81 -8.07
CA VAL A 229 14.56 -8.33 -8.87
C VAL A 229 13.48 -7.24 -9.01
N LEU A 230 13.19 -6.51 -7.94
CA LEU A 230 12.21 -5.43 -7.97
C LEU A 230 12.62 -4.29 -8.90
N ASP A 231 13.89 -3.89 -8.89
CA ASP A 231 14.43 -2.82 -9.77
C ASP A 231 14.21 -3.11 -11.26
N ILE A 232 14.09 -4.38 -11.65
CA ILE A 232 13.86 -4.80 -13.03
C ILE A 232 12.37 -5.05 -13.31
N VAL A 233 11.72 -5.82 -12.45
CA VAL A 233 10.34 -6.30 -12.68
C VAL A 233 9.35 -5.15 -12.63
N VAL A 234 9.47 -4.24 -11.65
CA VAL A 234 8.49 -3.18 -11.41
C VAL A 234 8.37 -2.19 -12.59
N PRO A 235 9.47 -1.63 -13.12
CA PRO A 235 9.36 -0.75 -14.29
C PRO A 235 8.81 -1.45 -15.53
N ILE A 236 9.21 -2.69 -15.80
CA ILE A 236 8.74 -3.46 -16.95
C ILE A 236 7.23 -3.69 -16.87
N MET A 237 6.74 -4.19 -15.71
CA MET A 237 5.33 -4.45 -15.54
C MET A 237 4.50 -3.17 -15.64
N ALA A 238 5.00 -2.04 -15.09
CA ALA A 238 4.32 -0.76 -15.15
C ALA A 238 4.17 -0.28 -16.60
N VAL A 239 5.24 -0.30 -17.39
CA VAL A 239 5.21 0.14 -18.80
C VAL A 239 4.24 -0.72 -19.62
N ILE A 240 4.29 -2.04 -19.47
CA ILE A 240 3.39 -2.96 -20.21
C ILE A 240 1.94 -2.72 -19.80
N TYR A 241 1.66 -2.62 -18.50
CA TYR A 241 0.31 -2.41 -18.00
C TYR A 241 -0.27 -1.07 -18.45
N PHE A 242 0.51 0.00 -18.36
CA PHE A 242 0.13 1.31 -18.87
C PHE A 242 -0.15 1.31 -20.36
N GLY A 243 0.72 0.69 -21.15
CA GLY A 243 0.57 0.63 -22.62
C GLY A 243 -0.75 -0.01 -23.00
N ILE A 244 -1.10 -1.15 -22.42
CA ILE A 244 -2.38 -1.83 -22.68
C ILE A 244 -3.57 -1.01 -22.17
N THR A 245 -3.46 -0.40 -20.97
CA THR A 245 -4.54 0.44 -20.45
C THR A 245 -4.81 1.66 -21.33
N ILE A 246 -3.77 2.35 -21.76
CA ILE A 246 -3.89 3.50 -22.69
C ILE A 246 -4.54 3.05 -24.00
N PHE A 247 -4.14 1.90 -24.54
CA PHE A 247 -4.77 1.35 -25.75
C PHE A 247 -6.28 1.13 -25.54
N VAL A 248 -6.69 0.49 -24.43
CA VAL A 248 -8.12 0.26 -24.15
C VAL A 248 -8.86 1.59 -23.95
N ILE A 249 -8.26 2.57 -23.28
CA ILE A 249 -8.86 3.89 -23.13
C ILE A 249 -9.05 4.59 -24.46
N LEU A 250 -8.04 4.58 -25.32
CA LEU A 250 -8.08 5.25 -26.64
C LEU A 250 -9.11 4.61 -27.58
N THR A 251 -9.28 3.31 -27.50
CA THR A 251 -10.29 2.59 -28.32
C THR A 251 -11.71 2.78 -27.80
N ASN A 252 -11.90 3.28 -26.57
CA ASN A 252 -13.20 3.48 -25.92
C ASN A 252 -13.44 4.95 -25.49
N LEU A 253 -12.77 5.93 -26.13
CA LEU A 253 -12.88 7.35 -25.80
C LEU A 253 -14.33 7.88 -25.64
N PRO A 254 -15.29 7.53 -26.53
CA PRO A 254 -16.67 8.00 -26.40
C PRO A 254 -17.38 7.56 -25.11
N SER A 255 -16.95 6.45 -24.50
CA SER A 255 -17.55 5.87 -23.29
C SER A 255 -17.00 6.48 -22.00
N ILE A 256 -15.85 7.17 -22.05
CA ILE A 256 -15.17 7.71 -20.85
C ILE A 256 -16.04 8.69 -20.04
N PRO A 257 -16.74 9.69 -20.67
CA PRO A 257 -17.60 10.58 -19.90
C PRO A 257 -18.70 9.85 -19.15
N GLY A 258 -19.25 8.78 -19.75
CA GLY A 258 -20.24 7.91 -19.11
C GLY A 258 -19.69 7.15 -17.90
N VAL A 259 -18.46 6.66 -17.97
CA VAL A 259 -17.78 6.00 -16.84
C VAL A 259 -17.58 6.98 -15.68
N PHE A 260 -17.07 8.18 -15.93
CA PHE A 260 -16.92 9.19 -14.87
C PHE A 260 -18.27 9.58 -14.27
N ALA A 261 -19.27 9.85 -15.11
CA ALA A 261 -20.62 10.13 -14.63
C ALA A 261 -21.18 9.01 -13.73
N ARG A 262 -20.92 7.74 -14.09
CA ARG A 262 -21.28 6.58 -13.28
C ARG A 262 -20.53 6.56 -11.95
N ILE A 263 -19.21 6.78 -11.95
CA ILE A 263 -18.38 6.82 -10.72
C ILE A 263 -18.93 7.88 -9.77
N PHE A 264 -19.14 9.11 -10.23
CA PHE A 264 -19.65 10.20 -9.37
C PHE A 264 -21.08 9.96 -8.91
N LYS A 265 -21.95 9.45 -9.77
CA LYS A 265 -23.36 9.16 -9.42
C LYS A 265 -23.47 8.07 -8.36
N GLU A 266 -22.68 6.99 -8.50
CA GLU A 266 -22.68 5.89 -7.55
C GLU A 266 -21.94 6.23 -6.26
N ALA A 267 -20.93 7.12 -6.30
CA ALA A 267 -20.18 7.54 -5.14
C ALA A 267 -21.04 8.20 -4.05
N PHE A 268 -22.07 8.93 -4.45
CA PHE A 268 -23.00 9.63 -3.55
C PHE A 268 -24.36 8.97 -3.44
N GLY A 269 -24.59 7.89 -4.17
CA GLY A 269 -25.57 6.84 -3.94
C GLY A 269 -27.03 7.25 -3.76
N ILE A 270 -27.55 8.25 -4.51
CA ILE A 270 -28.94 8.70 -4.37
C ILE A 270 -29.96 7.54 -4.58
N ARG A 271 -29.63 6.55 -5.42
CA ARG A 271 -30.45 5.33 -5.59
C ARG A 271 -30.12 4.22 -4.58
N GLN A 272 -28.91 4.20 -4.04
CA GLN A 272 -28.42 3.16 -3.11
C GLN A 272 -28.68 3.53 -1.65
N VAL A 273 -28.91 4.81 -1.32
CA VAL A 273 -29.30 5.28 0.02
C VAL A 273 -30.59 4.57 0.49
N ALA A 274 -31.53 4.34 -0.42
CA ALA A 274 -32.76 3.59 -0.11
C ALA A 274 -32.53 2.10 0.24
N ALA A 275 -31.37 1.52 -0.08
CA ALA A 275 -31.02 0.12 0.13
C ALA A 275 -29.85 -0.10 1.09
N GLY A 276 -29.41 0.93 1.85
CA GLY A 276 -28.24 0.83 2.74
C GLY A 276 -26.89 0.83 2.02
N GLY A 277 -26.86 1.06 0.70
CA GLY A 277 -25.69 0.86 -0.14
C GLY A 277 -24.60 1.94 -0.05
N PHE A 278 -24.91 3.17 0.42
CA PHE A 278 -23.90 4.24 0.49
C PHE A 278 -22.76 3.90 1.47
N GLY A 279 -23.08 3.31 2.62
CA GLY A 279 -22.09 2.86 3.59
C GLY A 279 -21.14 1.82 2.98
N ALA A 280 -21.66 0.88 2.23
CA ALA A 280 -20.84 -0.14 1.55
C ALA A 280 -19.92 0.46 0.48
N VAL A 281 -20.40 1.44 -0.32
CA VAL A 281 -19.58 2.14 -1.32
C VAL A 281 -18.42 2.88 -0.66
N LEU A 282 -18.69 3.68 0.37
CA LEU A 282 -17.69 4.41 1.15
C LEU A 282 -16.70 3.44 1.80
N MET A 283 -17.20 2.43 2.52
CA MET A 283 -16.38 1.48 3.27
C MET A 283 -15.43 0.71 2.34
N ASN A 284 -15.96 0.17 1.24
CA ASN A 284 -15.12 -0.57 0.29
C ASN A 284 -14.11 0.33 -0.41
N GLY A 285 -14.48 1.56 -0.78
CA GLY A 285 -13.56 2.52 -1.35
C GLY A 285 -12.42 2.88 -0.39
N VAL A 286 -12.71 3.19 0.87
CA VAL A 286 -11.69 3.53 1.87
C VAL A 286 -10.83 2.31 2.21
N LYS A 287 -11.44 1.14 2.45
CA LYS A 287 -10.73 -0.09 2.79
C LYS A 287 -9.78 -0.53 1.68
N ARG A 288 -10.25 -0.56 0.44
CA ARG A 288 -9.42 -0.97 -0.71
C ARG A 288 -8.42 0.11 -1.11
N GLY A 289 -8.75 1.40 -0.91
CA GLY A 289 -7.79 2.49 -1.03
C GLY A 289 -6.63 2.34 -0.05
N LEU A 290 -6.89 2.10 1.23
CA LEU A 290 -5.87 1.83 2.24
C LEU A 290 -5.05 0.58 1.92
N PHE A 291 -5.70 -0.49 1.49
CA PHE A 291 -5.03 -1.74 1.11
C PHE A 291 -4.05 -1.53 -0.05
N SER A 292 -4.40 -0.67 -1.02
CA SER A 292 -3.54 -0.35 -2.16
C SER A 292 -2.41 0.60 -1.79
N ASN A 293 -2.72 1.78 -1.25
CA ASN A 293 -1.73 2.84 -1.04
C ASN A 293 -0.98 2.78 0.30
N GLU A 294 -1.43 1.93 1.22
CA GLU A 294 -0.83 1.67 2.54
C GLU A 294 -0.69 2.91 3.45
N ALA A 295 -1.27 4.05 3.09
CA ALA A 295 -1.11 5.31 3.83
C ALA A 295 -1.81 5.28 5.19
N GLY A 296 -1.06 5.44 6.26
CA GLY A 296 -1.55 5.34 7.65
C GLY A 296 -1.39 3.95 8.26
N SER A 297 -1.12 2.91 7.46
CA SER A 297 -0.89 1.55 7.97
C SER A 297 0.48 1.35 8.60
N GLY A 298 1.49 2.13 8.19
CA GLY A 298 2.87 1.99 8.66
C GLY A 298 3.72 0.97 7.90
N SER A 299 3.26 0.41 6.78
CA SER A 299 4.05 -0.55 6.00
C SER A 299 5.17 0.14 5.22
N ALA A 300 4.82 1.10 4.37
CA ALA A 300 5.75 1.82 3.51
C ALA A 300 6.88 2.57 4.25
N PRO A 301 6.68 3.08 5.48
CA PRO A 301 7.75 3.65 6.30
C PRO A 301 8.93 2.70 6.54
N CYS A 302 8.73 1.38 6.51
CA CYS A 302 9.81 0.40 6.62
C CYS A 302 10.79 0.48 5.44
N ALA A 303 10.29 0.76 4.22
CA ALA A 303 11.16 1.01 3.07
C ALA A 303 11.72 2.43 3.09
N ALA A 304 10.90 3.42 3.47
CA ALA A 304 11.32 4.80 3.56
C ALA A 304 12.54 4.98 4.48
N ALA A 305 12.58 4.26 5.61
CA ALA A 305 13.71 4.29 6.55
C ALA A 305 15.02 3.73 5.95
N ALA A 306 14.94 2.82 4.99
CA ALA A 306 16.12 2.22 4.37
C ALA A 306 16.82 3.13 3.35
N ALA A 307 16.18 4.26 3.00
CA ALA A 307 16.74 5.22 2.09
C ALA A 307 17.85 6.05 2.71
N ASP A 308 18.85 6.37 1.90
CA ASP A 308 19.82 7.42 2.17
C ASP A 308 19.40 8.69 1.43
N CYS A 309 19.04 9.72 2.18
CA CYS A 309 18.60 11.00 1.61
C CYS A 309 19.16 12.16 2.45
N GLU A 310 19.39 13.29 1.80
CA GLU A 310 19.95 14.49 2.46
C GLU A 310 19.02 15.03 3.55
N ARG A 311 17.69 14.90 3.34
CA ARG A 311 16.69 15.40 4.30
C ARG A 311 15.52 14.44 4.44
N PRO A 312 15.07 14.19 5.66
CA PRO A 312 13.89 13.33 5.94
C PRO A 312 12.65 13.72 5.15
N ALA A 313 12.38 15.03 4.98
CA ALA A 313 11.24 15.53 4.21
C ALA A 313 11.26 15.11 2.72
N GLN A 314 12.44 14.92 2.11
CA GLN A 314 12.54 14.45 0.71
C GLN A 314 11.92 13.06 0.58
N MET A 315 12.21 12.15 1.52
CA MET A 315 11.62 10.82 1.51
C MET A 315 10.11 10.87 1.79
N GLY A 316 9.66 11.80 2.66
CA GLY A 316 8.24 12.08 2.83
C GLY A 316 7.55 12.47 1.53
N LEU A 317 8.15 13.36 0.73
CA LEU A 317 7.64 13.77 -0.58
C LEU A 317 7.62 12.62 -1.59
N VAL A 318 8.65 11.77 -1.62
CA VAL A 318 8.72 10.57 -2.47
C VAL A 318 7.58 9.61 -2.14
N GLN A 319 7.31 9.37 -0.86
CA GLN A 319 6.25 8.47 -0.43
C GLN A 319 4.84 9.04 -0.68
N ALA A 320 4.67 10.36 -0.54
CA ALA A 320 3.43 11.03 -0.91
C ALA A 320 3.13 10.92 -2.42
N LEU A 321 4.16 11.06 -3.26
CA LEU A 321 4.07 10.81 -4.71
C LEU A 321 3.72 9.34 -5.00
N GLY A 322 4.31 8.41 -4.25
CA GLY A 322 4.01 6.98 -4.38
C GLY A 322 2.52 6.68 -4.18
N VAL A 323 1.86 7.28 -3.19
CA VAL A 323 0.41 7.16 -2.95
C VAL A 323 -0.40 7.70 -4.15
N PHE A 324 0.02 8.85 -4.69
CA PHE A 324 -0.65 9.43 -5.86
C PHE A 324 -0.53 8.50 -7.08
N ILE A 325 0.67 8.05 -7.41
CA ILE A 325 0.92 7.15 -8.56
C ILE A 325 0.10 5.87 -8.39
N ASP A 326 0.16 5.27 -7.21
CA ASP A 326 -0.54 4.02 -6.91
C ASP A 326 -2.04 4.13 -7.17
N THR A 327 -2.72 5.02 -6.46
CA THR A 327 -4.18 4.98 -6.40
C THR A 327 -4.81 5.89 -7.47
N ILE A 328 -4.30 7.13 -7.65
CA ILE A 328 -4.88 8.04 -8.64
C ILE A 328 -4.58 7.59 -10.07
N VAL A 329 -3.39 6.99 -10.29
CA VAL A 329 -3.01 6.59 -11.64
C VAL A 329 -3.30 5.09 -11.86
N ILE A 330 -2.63 4.19 -11.14
CA ILE A 330 -2.69 2.74 -11.45
C ILE A 330 -4.05 2.12 -11.11
N CYS A 331 -4.63 2.42 -9.92
CA CYS A 331 -5.97 1.91 -9.60
C CYS A 331 -7.04 2.45 -10.56
N SER A 332 -6.89 3.72 -11.03
CA SER A 332 -7.79 4.25 -12.06
C SER A 332 -7.65 3.53 -13.39
N CYS A 333 -6.44 3.12 -13.76
CA CYS A 333 -6.23 2.26 -14.94
C CYS A 333 -7.04 0.98 -14.84
N THR A 334 -6.94 0.27 -13.72
CA THR A 334 -7.70 -0.98 -13.48
C THR A 334 -9.20 -0.73 -13.46
N ALA A 335 -9.64 0.36 -12.82
CA ALA A 335 -11.05 0.73 -12.80
C ALA A 335 -11.58 1.01 -14.22
N MET A 336 -10.82 1.72 -15.08
CA MET A 336 -11.20 1.98 -16.46
C MET A 336 -11.30 0.70 -17.26
N LEU A 337 -10.35 -0.25 -17.13
CA LEU A 337 -10.41 -1.54 -17.81
C LEU A 337 -11.72 -2.29 -17.53
N MET A 338 -12.23 -2.22 -16.31
CA MET A 338 -13.47 -2.87 -15.91
C MET A 338 -14.72 -2.07 -16.30
N LEU A 339 -14.71 -0.74 -16.02
CA LEU A 339 -15.91 0.09 -16.19
C LEU A 339 -16.20 0.51 -17.64
N LEU A 340 -15.22 0.38 -18.54
CA LEU A 340 -15.42 0.54 -19.98
C LEU A 340 -16.04 -0.71 -20.63
N ALA A 341 -16.01 -1.86 -19.96
CA ALA A 341 -16.74 -3.03 -20.42
C ALA A 341 -18.26 -2.89 -20.13
N PRO A 342 -19.14 -3.45 -20.97
CA PRO A 342 -20.58 -3.43 -20.75
C PRO A 342 -20.98 -4.07 -19.43
N GLN A 343 -21.82 -3.39 -18.67
CA GLN A 343 -22.22 -3.80 -17.32
C GLN A 343 -22.91 -5.19 -17.31
N ASN A 344 -23.70 -5.50 -18.33
CA ASN A 344 -24.36 -6.78 -18.44
C ASN A 344 -23.41 -7.99 -18.56
N LEU A 345 -22.15 -7.77 -18.93
CA LEU A 345 -21.13 -8.81 -18.99
C LEU A 345 -20.39 -8.98 -17.66
N THR A 346 -20.36 -7.94 -16.83
CA THR A 346 -19.55 -7.88 -15.62
C THR A 346 -20.37 -7.91 -14.33
N ASP A 347 -21.69 -7.74 -14.43
CA ASP A 347 -22.59 -7.69 -13.28
C ASP A 347 -22.62 -9.02 -12.52
N GLY A 348 -22.52 -8.97 -11.20
CA GLY A 348 -22.48 -10.14 -10.31
C GLY A 348 -21.17 -10.92 -10.31
N LEU A 349 -20.18 -10.55 -11.13
CA LEU A 349 -18.86 -11.18 -11.09
C LEU A 349 -18.00 -10.63 -9.95
N THR A 350 -17.17 -11.49 -9.39
CA THR A 350 -16.23 -11.16 -8.31
C THR A 350 -14.85 -11.75 -8.62
N GLY A 351 -13.83 -11.32 -7.86
CA GLY A 351 -12.47 -11.84 -8.03
C GLY A 351 -11.90 -11.59 -9.42
N MET A 352 -10.98 -12.42 -9.85
CA MET A 352 -10.33 -12.27 -11.15
C MET A 352 -11.28 -12.50 -12.33
N ASN A 353 -12.41 -13.21 -12.13
CA ASN A 353 -13.44 -13.38 -13.15
C ASN A 353 -13.95 -12.03 -13.67
N LEU A 354 -14.16 -11.03 -12.79
CA LEU A 354 -14.62 -9.71 -13.17
C LEU A 354 -13.63 -9.01 -14.12
N LEU A 355 -12.36 -8.92 -13.72
CA LEU A 355 -11.34 -8.22 -14.52
C LEU A 355 -11.03 -8.98 -15.81
N GLN A 356 -10.90 -10.31 -15.75
CA GLN A 356 -10.61 -11.12 -16.94
C GLN A 356 -11.76 -11.13 -17.94
N THR A 357 -13.01 -11.11 -17.50
CA THR A 357 -14.17 -10.95 -18.38
C THR A 357 -14.19 -9.59 -19.08
N ALA A 358 -13.91 -8.51 -18.34
CA ALA A 358 -13.78 -7.19 -18.93
C ALA A 358 -12.65 -7.12 -19.97
N MET A 359 -11.52 -7.73 -19.67
CA MET A 359 -10.38 -7.77 -20.59
C MET A 359 -10.63 -8.69 -21.80
N ASN A 360 -11.40 -9.75 -21.64
CA ASN A 360 -11.84 -10.58 -22.74
C ASN A 360 -12.74 -9.80 -23.72
N TYR A 361 -13.59 -8.91 -23.21
CA TYR A 361 -14.37 -7.99 -24.03
C TYR A 361 -13.48 -7.04 -24.84
N HIS A 362 -12.43 -6.46 -24.23
CA HIS A 362 -11.57 -5.49 -24.90
C HIS A 362 -10.55 -6.10 -25.86
N LEU A 363 -9.98 -7.25 -25.53
CA LEU A 363 -8.81 -7.83 -26.21
C LEU A 363 -8.96 -9.32 -26.54
N GLY A 364 -10.16 -9.90 -26.33
CA GLY A 364 -10.37 -11.33 -26.52
C GLY A 364 -9.53 -12.19 -25.57
N GLY A 365 -9.24 -13.42 -25.98
CA GLY A 365 -8.44 -14.35 -25.17
C GLY A 365 -7.06 -13.82 -24.78
N PHE A 366 -6.46 -12.92 -25.59
CA PHE A 366 -5.21 -12.26 -25.23
C PHE A 366 -5.36 -11.44 -23.93
N GLY A 367 -6.48 -10.74 -23.75
CA GLY A 367 -6.73 -9.96 -22.53
C GLY A 367 -6.80 -10.81 -21.27
N VAL A 368 -7.37 -12.01 -21.36
CA VAL A 368 -7.45 -12.96 -20.23
C VAL A 368 -6.05 -13.45 -19.82
N VAL A 369 -5.25 -13.85 -20.82
CA VAL A 369 -3.85 -14.29 -20.60
C VAL A 369 -2.99 -13.14 -20.09
N PHE A 370 -3.16 -11.94 -20.67
CA PHE A 370 -2.44 -10.76 -20.24
C PHE A 370 -2.65 -10.47 -18.75
N ILE A 371 -3.91 -10.50 -18.26
CA ILE A 371 -4.20 -10.31 -16.84
C ILE A 371 -3.54 -11.39 -15.96
N ALA A 372 -3.55 -12.64 -16.39
CA ALA A 372 -2.90 -13.71 -15.62
C ALA A 372 -1.39 -13.45 -15.48
N VAL A 373 -0.70 -13.10 -16.55
CA VAL A 373 0.75 -12.84 -16.54
C VAL A 373 1.09 -11.57 -15.75
N ILE A 374 0.37 -10.48 -15.99
CA ILE A 374 0.65 -9.22 -15.30
C ILE A 374 0.33 -9.30 -13.80
N LEU A 375 -0.73 -10.02 -13.43
CA LEU A 375 -1.06 -10.27 -12.03
C LEU A 375 0.02 -11.12 -11.35
N TRP A 376 0.59 -12.11 -12.03
CA TRP A 376 1.75 -12.83 -11.50
C TRP A 376 2.89 -11.87 -11.17
N MET A 377 3.25 -10.98 -12.09
CA MET A 377 4.33 -10.01 -11.87
C MET A 377 4.02 -9.07 -10.71
N PHE A 378 2.81 -8.49 -10.65
CA PHE A 378 2.37 -7.60 -9.58
C PHE A 378 2.31 -8.32 -8.22
N SER A 379 1.78 -9.51 -8.19
CA SER A 379 1.68 -10.33 -6.99
C SER A 379 3.06 -10.75 -6.47
N PHE A 380 3.94 -11.12 -7.38
CA PHE A 380 5.30 -11.49 -7.04
C PHE A 380 6.11 -10.30 -6.51
N SER A 381 5.98 -9.12 -7.12
CA SER A 381 6.61 -7.90 -6.61
C SER A 381 6.08 -7.52 -5.23
N THR A 382 4.77 -7.62 -5.00
CA THR A 382 4.16 -7.41 -3.69
C THR A 382 4.73 -8.36 -2.65
N PHE A 383 4.83 -9.66 -2.95
CA PHE A 383 5.39 -10.65 -2.04
C PHE A 383 6.84 -10.34 -1.66
N LEU A 384 7.67 -9.95 -2.62
CA LEU A 384 9.05 -9.55 -2.34
C LEU A 384 9.12 -8.27 -1.50
N GLY A 385 8.25 -7.29 -1.78
CA GLY A 385 8.23 -6.00 -1.07
C GLY A 385 7.78 -6.15 0.39
N ILE A 386 6.73 -6.93 0.66
CA ILE A 386 6.30 -7.16 2.06
C ILE A 386 7.36 -7.89 2.87
N LEU A 387 8.15 -8.78 2.26
CA LEU A 387 9.29 -9.41 2.93
C LEU A 387 10.42 -8.42 3.21
N PHE A 388 10.59 -7.41 2.34
CA PHE A 388 11.50 -6.31 2.63
C PHE A 388 11.04 -5.51 3.85
N TYR A 389 9.74 -5.21 3.98
CA TYR A 389 9.18 -4.53 5.15
C TYR A 389 9.34 -5.38 6.44
N ALA A 390 9.05 -6.68 6.33
CA ALA A 390 9.08 -7.60 7.46
C ALA A 390 10.45 -7.65 8.15
N ARG A 391 11.55 -7.47 7.41
CA ARG A 391 12.90 -7.53 7.97
C ARG A 391 13.11 -6.57 9.13
N SER A 392 12.55 -5.35 9.08
CA SER A 392 12.64 -4.36 10.14
C SER A 392 11.90 -4.82 11.41
N ASN A 393 10.68 -5.34 11.26
CA ASN A 393 9.88 -5.83 12.39
C ASN A 393 10.46 -7.11 13.00
N VAL A 394 10.99 -8.04 12.18
CA VAL A 394 11.69 -9.24 12.65
C VAL A 394 12.95 -8.85 13.45
N ALA A 395 13.74 -7.90 12.94
CA ALA A 395 14.92 -7.41 13.65
C ALA A 395 14.56 -6.73 14.97
N TYR A 396 13.50 -5.91 14.99
CA TYR A 396 13.01 -5.28 16.21
C TYR A 396 12.61 -6.28 17.28
N LEU A 397 11.86 -7.34 16.92
CA LEU A 397 11.32 -8.33 17.88
C LEU A 397 12.37 -9.34 18.35
N PHE A 398 13.15 -9.87 17.41
CA PHE A 398 14.01 -11.05 17.65
C PHE A 398 15.50 -10.75 17.57
N GLY A 399 15.87 -9.50 17.22
CA GLY A 399 17.26 -9.06 17.09
C GLY A 399 17.93 -9.47 15.77
N ASP A 400 19.20 -9.14 15.67
CA ASP A 400 19.99 -9.20 14.44
C ASP A 400 20.60 -10.59 14.20
N LYS A 401 19.75 -11.55 13.84
CA LYS A 401 20.17 -12.92 13.50
C LYS A 401 19.54 -13.39 12.19
N TRP A 402 20.35 -13.90 11.29
CA TRP A 402 19.90 -14.48 10.02
C TRP A 402 18.86 -15.59 10.19
N GLY A 403 18.95 -16.38 11.27
CA GLY A 403 18.00 -17.45 11.56
C GLY A 403 16.57 -16.96 11.65
N TRP A 404 16.31 -15.86 12.35
CA TRP A 404 14.98 -15.29 12.48
C TRP A 404 14.44 -14.70 11.17
N GLN A 405 15.32 -14.05 10.39
CA GLN A 405 14.98 -13.57 9.05
C GLN A 405 14.59 -14.72 8.13
N THR A 406 15.35 -15.81 8.15
CA THR A 406 15.07 -17.02 7.36
C THR A 406 13.79 -17.71 7.84
N ALA A 407 13.58 -17.83 9.15
CA ALA A 407 12.38 -18.44 9.71
C ALA A 407 11.11 -17.69 9.26
N TYR A 408 11.12 -16.35 9.26
CA TYR A 408 9.98 -15.58 8.77
C TYR A 408 9.77 -15.74 7.25
N LYS A 409 10.86 -15.79 6.45
CA LYS A 409 10.77 -16.05 5.01
C LYS A 409 10.14 -17.41 4.72
N VAL A 410 10.51 -18.45 5.49
CA VAL A 410 9.91 -19.79 5.37
C VAL A 410 8.45 -19.75 5.77
N LEU A 411 8.08 -19.04 6.86
CA LEU A 411 6.68 -18.86 7.26
C LEU A 411 5.88 -18.19 6.14
N ALA A 412 6.40 -17.13 5.53
CA ALA A 412 5.74 -16.43 4.43
C ALA A 412 5.56 -17.33 3.19
N LEU A 413 6.53 -18.21 2.88
CA LEU A 413 6.39 -19.20 1.80
C LEU A 413 5.32 -20.25 2.13
N VAL A 414 5.22 -20.68 3.38
CA VAL A 414 4.13 -21.57 3.83
C VAL A 414 2.77 -20.87 3.70
N MET A 415 2.68 -19.58 4.08
CA MET A 415 1.46 -18.80 3.93
C MET A 415 1.09 -18.59 2.45
N LEU A 416 2.11 -18.38 1.59
CA LEU A 416 1.92 -18.31 0.14
C LEU A 416 1.33 -19.63 -0.39
N PHE A 417 1.80 -20.78 0.08
CA PHE A 417 1.26 -22.08 -0.31
C PHE A 417 -0.19 -22.27 0.17
N ILE A 418 -0.45 -21.98 1.45
CA ILE A 418 -1.79 -22.12 2.05
C ILE A 418 -2.81 -21.25 1.30
N GLY A 419 -2.45 -20.00 0.98
CA GLY A 419 -3.35 -19.06 0.31
C GLY A 419 -3.85 -19.53 -1.05
N GLY A 420 -3.00 -20.21 -1.83
CA GLY A 420 -3.38 -20.70 -3.15
C GLY A 420 -4.40 -21.85 -3.14
N ILE A 421 -4.65 -22.47 -1.99
CA ILE A 421 -5.61 -23.55 -1.80
C ILE A 421 -6.79 -23.16 -0.89
N GLN A 422 -6.78 -21.95 -0.32
CA GLN A 422 -7.84 -21.46 0.56
C GLN A 422 -8.95 -20.73 -0.20
N THR A 423 -10.07 -20.48 0.51
CA THR A 423 -11.19 -19.72 -0.03
C THR A 423 -10.87 -18.23 -0.08
N TYR A 424 -11.36 -17.55 -1.10
CA TYR A 424 -11.16 -16.11 -1.34
C TYR A 424 -11.48 -15.24 -0.11
N THR A 425 -12.63 -15.45 0.52
CA THR A 425 -13.10 -14.63 1.66
C THR A 425 -12.14 -14.68 2.84
N PHE A 426 -11.69 -15.88 3.23
CA PHE A 426 -10.82 -16.06 4.39
C PHE A 426 -9.47 -15.36 4.24
N VAL A 427 -8.86 -15.44 3.05
CA VAL A 427 -7.53 -14.81 2.82
C VAL A 427 -7.61 -13.29 2.87
N TRP A 428 -8.69 -12.70 2.36
CA TRP A 428 -8.92 -11.26 2.42
C TRP A 428 -9.18 -10.76 3.84
N ASP A 429 -9.97 -11.48 4.63
CA ASP A 429 -10.28 -11.10 6.01
C ASP A 429 -9.01 -11.08 6.88
N LEU A 430 -8.12 -12.05 6.70
CA LEU A 430 -6.83 -12.07 7.40
C LEU A 430 -5.93 -10.89 7.02
N GLY A 431 -5.86 -10.54 5.73
CA GLY A 431 -5.13 -9.37 5.25
C GLY A 431 -5.71 -8.06 5.81
N ASP A 432 -7.02 -7.90 5.75
CA ASP A 432 -7.75 -6.73 6.25
C ASP A 432 -7.61 -6.56 7.78
N VAL A 433 -7.62 -7.65 8.54
CA VAL A 433 -7.36 -7.65 9.99
C VAL A 433 -5.95 -7.16 10.28
N GLY A 434 -4.96 -7.68 9.58
CA GLY A 434 -3.57 -7.30 9.79
C GLY A 434 -3.32 -5.82 9.52
N ILE A 435 -3.76 -5.31 8.39
CA ILE A 435 -3.59 -3.89 8.03
C ILE A 435 -4.36 -2.97 8.97
N GLY A 436 -5.54 -3.40 9.43
CA GLY A 436 -6.34 -2.66 10.39
C GLY A 436 -5.67 -2.53 11.75
N LEU A 437 -5.10 -3.61 12.29
CA LEU A 437 -4.36 -3.59 13.55
C LEU A 437 -3.11 -2.70 13.47
N MET A 438 -2.33 -2.81 12.39
CA MET A 438 -1.20 -1.91 12.14
C MET A 438 -1.64 -0.45 12.17
N THR A 439 -2.73 -0.13 11.48
CA THR A 439 -3.27 1.22 11.37
C THR A 439 -3.63 1.80 12.73
N ILE A 440 -4.30 1.03 13.60
CA ILE A 440 -4.66 1.52 14.94
C ILE A 440 -3.42 1.91 15.73
N PHE A 441 -2.43 1.03 15.82
CA PHE A 441 -1.22 1.32 16.61
C PHE A 441 -0.41 2.48 16.03
N ASN A 442 -0.45 2.67 14.71
CA ASN A 442 0.31 3.71 14.04
C ASN A 442 -0.37 5.09 14.11
N ILE A 443 -1.66 5.17 13.82
CA ILE A 443 -2.35 6.44 13.60
C ILE A 443 -2.34 7.36 14.83
N PHE A 444 -2.50 6.81 16.03
CA PHE A 444 -2.42 7.58 17.28
C PHE A 444 -1.03 8.18 17.51
N ILE A 445 0.00 7.43 17.16
CA ILE A 445 1.39 7.89 17.28
C ILE A 445 1.68 8.96 16.23
N LEU A 446 1.15 8.83 15.02
CA LEU A 446 1.28 9.86 13.99
C LEU A 446 0.69 11.19 14.45
N TYR A 447 -0.47 11.20 15.12
CA TYR A 447 -1.02 12.42 15.70
C TYR A 447 -0.06 13.04 16.72
N ALA A 448 0.51 12.25 17.61
CA ALA A 448 1.40 12.71 18.66
C ALA A 448 2.74 13.24 18.10
N MET A 449 3.29 12.58 17.09
CA MET A 449 4.61 12.90 16.51
C MET A 449 4.55 13.79 15.28
N SER A 450 3.37 14.09 14.72
CA SER A 450 3.22 14.89 13.50
C SER A 450 3.97 16.23 13.53
N GLY A 451 4.14 16.81 14.71
CA GLY A 451 4.90 18.06 14.92
C GLY A 451 6.35 17.97 14.44
N GLN A 452 7.02 16.84 14.64
CA GLN A 452 8.40 16.61 14.18
C GLN A 452 8.47 16.63 12.64
N ALA A 453 7.57 15.89 11.96
CA ALA A 453 7.51 15.85 10.50
C ALA A 453 7.15 17.21 9.88
N ILE A 454 6.27 17.97 10.54
CA ILE A 454 5.88 19.32 10.10
C ILE A 454 7.03 20.31 10.28
N LYS A 455 7.79 20.20 11.37
CA LYS A 455 9.00 21.00 11.57
C LYS A 455 10.00 20.75 10.46
N GLU A 456 10.22 19.49 10.13
CA GLU A 456 11.13 19.09 9.05
C GLU A 456 10.64 19.57 7.67
N LEU A 457 9.32 19.56 7.40
CA LEU A 457 8.75 20.16 6.19
C LEU A 457 9.05 21.67 6.10
N LYS A 458 8.92 22.40 7.20
CA LYS A 458 9.23 23.83 7.22
C LYS A 458 10.72 24.08 6.97
N ASN A 459 11.60 23.33 7.62
CA ASN A 459 13.04 23.39 7.39
C ASN A 459 13.41 23.13 5.92
N TYR A 460 12.76 22.14 5.30
CA TYR A 460 12.92 21.84 3.87
C TYR A 460 12.49 23.03 3.00
N GLU A 461 11.34 23.63 3.25
CA GLU A 461 10.81 24.76 2.50
C GLU A 461 11.65 26.04 2.66
N GLU A 462 12.17 26.29 3.86
CA GLU A 462 13.06 27.42 4.15
C GLU A 462 14.41 27.27 3.44
N THR A 463 15.00 26.09 3.51
CA THR A 463 16.27 25.82 2.82
C THR A 463 16.14 25.94 1.29
N LYS A 464 15.00 25.53 0.74
CA LYS A 464 14.72 25.65 -0.69
C LYS A 464 14.71 27.11 -1.17
N LYS A 465 14.34 28.06 -0.33
CA LYS A 465 14.33 29.51 -0.66
C LYS A 465 15.72 30.14 -0.67
N LYS A 466 16.73 29.48 -0.08
CA LYS A 466 18.10 30.00 -0.02
C LYS A 466 18.81 29.80 -1.37
N PRO A 467 19.81 30.67 -1.72
CA PRO A 467 20.70 30.45 -2.84
C PRO A 467 21.39 29.07 -2.79
N ILE A 468 21.76 28.53 -3.95
CA ILE A 468 22.33 27.16 -4.06
C ILE A 468 23.60 27.03 -3.19
N GLU A 469 24.43 28.07 -3.13
CA GLU A 469 25.67 28.10 -2.34
C GLU A 469 25.42 28.05 -0.83
N GLU A 470 24.34 28.70 -0.35
CA GLU A 470 23.96 28.67 1.06
C GLU A 470 23.24 27.37 1.47
N ARG A 471 22.68 26.64 0.51
CA ARG A 471 22.03 25.35 0.78
C ARG A 471 23.03 24.28 1.24
N ALA A 472 24.20 24.24 0.61
CA ALA A 472 25.27 23.31 0.98
C ALA A 472 25.81 23.59 2.39
N TYR A 473 25.92 24.86 2.76
CA TYR A 473 26.38 25.28 4.09
C TYR A 473 25.36 25.00 5.21
N ALA A 474 24.06 25.09 4.92
CA ALA A 474 23.00 24.78 5.87
C ALA A 474 22.92 23.29 6.18
N LEU A 475 23.24 22.41 5.21
CA LEU A 475 23.29 20.96 5.39
C LEU A 475 24.43 20.49 6.30
N GLN A 476 25.58 21.20 6.28
CA GLN A 476 26.74 20.91 7.15
C GLN A 476 26.57 21.35 8.60
N LYS A 477 25.61 22.23 8.88
CA LYS A 477 25.38 22.76 10.25
C LYS A 477 24.35 21.95 11.05
N ASP A 478 23.57 21.08 10.39
CA ASP A 478 22.55 20.23 11.00
C ASP A 478 23.10 18.82 11.30
N GLU A 479 24.38 18.51 10.96
CA GLU A 479 25.16 17.34 11.40
C GLU A 479 25.85 17.62 12.76
#